data_2d5dd2e23939a18cdf07d432378f8206
#
_entry.id   2d5dd2e23939a18cdf07d432378f8206
#
_cell.length_a   1.000
_cell.length_b   1.000
_cell.length_c   1.000
_cell.angle_alpha   90.00
_cell.angle_beta   90.00
_cell.angle_gamma   90.00
#
_symmetry.space_group_name_H-M   'P 1'
#
loop_
_entity.id
_entity.type
_entity.pdbx_description
1 polymer ?
#
loop_
_entity_poly.entity_id
_entity_poly.type
_entity_poly.pdbx_seq_one_letter_code
_entity_poly.pdbx_strand_id
1 'polypeptide(L)'
;MLSLCLAAALLLSVPAQGCGTDSRDDEGTVRIAVVSDIHFSLRSDASIYPLMERIGDLVNTLADEVIARRPDALILCGDNTNSGRESDESALCAVLRRIAEAGIPVIAVTGNHDFDLGSPEQFLRSYAGLCTAETRDEASLSFRTHVGPVCILAMDDNYATRGRSVRFSEATMHWLENELREASEKSETVLFVSHHNVLPGGEDASDSAYMIQNPELRDLLGRYGVRLCLSGHRHSQEILNHTSLYEIVSAMPVAAPHLFGWITIGDDHLSYQAETIDFASYGGPYGLTDISDYDRYRSQSFREMLERQTDWELLDPATQERVLELFWMFMEAYGRGSIHEVREEILNDPCYQDFLQVFYATNYGPWMAAVLISDPLPGNKLEVDL
;
A
#
# COMPACT_ATOMS: atom_id res chain seq x y z
N MET A 1 -14.64 43.95 -55.16
CA MET A 1 -13.30 43.40 -54.94
C MET A 1 -13.29 42.77 -53.56
N LEU A 2 -13.43 41.45 -53.54
CA LEU A 2 -13.36 40.67 -52.30
C LEU A 2 -11.91 40.40 -51.96
N SER A 3 -11.54 40.67 -50.71
CA SER A 3 -10.23 40.27 -50.15
C SER A 3 -10.46 39.17 -49.14
N LEU A 4 -10.04 37.96 -49.51
CA LEU A 4 -9.99 36.79 -48.62
C LEU A 4 -8.79 36.95 -47.67
N CYS A 5 -9.03 36.95 -46.37
CA CYS A 5 -8.00 36.69 -45.39
C CYS A 5 -8.00 35.19 -45.02
N LEU A 6 -6.97 34.49 -45.46
CA LEU A 6 -6.64 33.14 -44.99
C LEU A 6 -6.05 33.27 -43.58
N ALA A 7 -6.73 32.71 -42.59
CA ALA A 7 -6.16 32.45 -41.29
C ALA A 7 -5.50 31.05 -41.30
N ALA A 8 -4.17 31.03 -41.26
CA ALA A 8 -3.41 29.79 -41.08
C ALA A 8 -3.45 29.39 -39.61
N ALA A 9 -4.13 28.32 -39.30
CA ALA A 9 -4.07 27.66 -37.99
C ALA A 9 -2.74 26.89 -37.87
N LEU A 10 -1.82 27.43 -37.10
CA LEU A 10 -0.64 26.70 -36.64
C LEU A 10 -1.10 25.62 -35.62
N LEU A 11 -1.17 24.39 -36.06
CA LEU A 11 -1.21 23.24 -35.20
C LEU A 11 0.19 23.07 -34.56
N LEU A 12 0.36 23.55 -33.32
CA LEU A 12 1.48 23.18 -32.48
C LEU A 12 1.26 21.71 -32.07
N SER A 13 1.93 20.80 -32.75
CA SER A 13 2.10 19.43 -32.30
C SER A 13 2.97 19.44 -31.04
N VAL A 14 2.33 19.23 -29.90
CA VAL A 14 3.04 18.84 -28.67
C VAL A 14 3.62 17.45 -28.94
N PRO A 15 4.94 17.26 -28.84
CA PRO A 15 5.47 15.90 -28.93
C PRO A 15 4.93 15.11 -27.74
N ALA A 16 4.24 14.01 -28.01
CA ALA A 16 3.99 12.99 -27.03
C ALA A 16 5.36 12.61 -26.41
N GLN A 17 5.54 12.85 -25.13
CA GLN A 17 6.68 12.30 -24.43
C GLN A 17 6.55 10.78 -24.54
N GLY A 18 7.45 10.20 -25.30
CA GLY A 18 7.49 8.78 -25.51
C GLY A 18 7.64 8.08 -24.16
N CYS A 19 6.79 7.11 -23.95
CA CYS A 19 7.00 6.04 -22.99
C CYS A 19 8.43 5.56 -23.18
N GLY A 20 9.30 5.82 -22.21
CA GLY A 20 10.68 5.36 -22.25
C GLY A 20 10.65 3.84 -22.44
N THR A 21 11.26 3.37 -23.50
CA THR A 21 11.58 1.95 -23.66
C THR A 21 12.52 1.60 -22.53
N ASP A 22 11.98 0.90 -21.54
CA ASP A 22 12.70 0.33 -20.42
C ASP A 22 13.73 -0.66 -21.00
N SER A 23 14.95 -0.21 -21.14
CA SER A 23 16.05 -1.06 -21.57
C SER A 23 16.43 -1.95 -20.39
N ARG A 24 16.24 -3.26 -20.54
CA ARG A 24 16.70 -4.31 -19.60
C ARG A 24 18.23 -4.45 -19.61
N ASP A 25 18.98 -3.38 -19.61
CA ASP A 25 20.44 -3.40 -19.77
C ASP A 25 21.20 -3.10 -18.48
N ASP A 26 20.55 -3.18 -17.29
CA ASP A 26 21.29 -3.20 -16.01
C ASP A 26 21.33 -4.64 -15.47
N GLU A 27 22.38 -5.39 -15.85
CA GLU A 27 22.70 -6.67 -15.22
C GLU A 27 22.88 -6.44 -13.71
N GLY A 28 21.96 -6.96 -12.90
CA GLY A 28 21.99 -6.86 -11.43
C GLY A 28 20.85 -6.08 -10.79
N THR A 29 20.09 -5.31 -11.55
CA THR A 29 18.94 -4.57 -11.00
C THR A 29 17.71 -5.46 -10.83
N VAL A 30 17.13 -5.47 -9.61
CA VAL A 30 15.88 -6.17 -9.26
C VAL A 30 14.72 -5.19 -9.20
N ARG A 31 13.61 -5.52 -9.85
CA ARG A 31 12.38 -4.71 -9.86
C ARG A 31 11.23 -5.48 -9.21
N ILE A 32 10.60 -4.92 -8.20
CA ILE A 32 9.55 -5.56 -7.42
C ILE A 32 8.31 -4.67 -7.41
N ALA A 33 7.16 -5.26 -7.75
CA ALA A 33 5.86 -4.62 -7.51
C ALA A 33 5.38 -4.97 -6.09
N VAL A 34 4.77 -4.00 -5.39
CA VAL A 34 4.31 -4.16 -4.01
C VAL A 34 2.84 -3.73 -3.89
N VAL A 35 2.03 -4.57 -3.29
CA VAL A 35 0.61 -4.30 -3.02
C VAL A 35 0.29 -4.74 -1.59
N SER A 36 -0.62 -4.05 -0.91
CA SER A 36 -1.13 -4.44 0.40
C SER A 36 -2.63 -4.22 0.49
N ASP A 37 -3.27 -4.86 1.48
CA ASP A 37 -4.64 -4.55 1.86
C ASP A 37 -5.62 -4.60 0.67
N ILE A 38 -5.54 -5.66 -0.14
CA ILE A 38 -6.45 -5.86 -1.27
C ILE A 38 -7.88 -6.06 -0.76
N HIS A 39 -8.06 -6.72 0.39
CA HIS A 39 -9.37 -7.07 0.97
C HIS A 39 -10.32 -7.70 -0.05
N PHE A 40 -9.79 -8.60 -0.86
CA PHE A 40 -10.57 -9.26 -1.90
C PHE A 40 -11.80 -9.96 -1.31
N SER A 41 -12.97 -9.69 -1.89
CA SER A 41 -14.23 -10.34 -1.50
C SER A 41 -15.15 -10.50 -2.71
N LEU A 42 -15.77 -11.67 -2.84
CA LEU A 42 -16.83 -11.91 -3.83
C LEU A 42 -18.19 -11.37 -3.37
N ARG A 43 -18.27 -10.79 -2.16
CA ARG A 43 -19.49 -10.20 -1.61
C ARG A 43 -19.39 -8.69 -1.71
N SER A 44 -20.36 -8.08 -2.38
CA SER A 44 -20.56 -6.65 -2.34
C SER A 44 -21.26 -6.29 -1.04
N ASP A 45 -20.51 -6.13 0.05
CA ASP A 45 -21.04 -5.44 1.22
C ASP A 45 -20.95 -3.94 0.92
N ALA A 46 -21.98 -3.17 1.29
CA ALA A 46 -22.00 -1.72 1.14
C ALA A 46 -20.82 -1.13 1.93
N SER A 47 -19.73 -0.91 1.24
CA SER A 47 -18.45 -0.42 1.78
C SER A 47 -18.40 1.09 1.65
N ILE A 48 -17.61 1.72 2.53
CA ILE A 48 -17.20 3.11 2.37
C ILE A 48 -16.31 3.32 1.13
N TYR A 49 -15.85 2.23 0.50
CA TYR A 49 -15.11 2.22 -0.75
C TYR A 49 -15.95 1.64 -1.88
N PRO A 50 -16.62 2.47 -2.70
CA PRO A 50 -17.53 1.97 -3.75
C PRO A 50 -16.85 1.03 -4.75
N LEU A 51 -15.56 1.23 -5.05
CA LEU A 51 -14.82 0.36 -5.95
C LEU A 51 -14.63 -1.07 -5.39
N MET A 52 -14.94 -1.30 -4.10
CA MET A 52 -14.95 -2.64 -3.50
C MET A 52 -15.97 -3.56 -4.18
N GLU A 53 -17.07 -3.03 -4.71
CA GLU A 53 -18.04 -3.80 -5.50
C GLU A 53 -17.43 -4.36 -6.81
N ARG A 54 -16.33 -3.76 -7.25
CA ARG A 54 -15.60 -4.09 -8.46
C ARG A 54 -14.18 -4.60 -8.15
N ILE A 55 -13.94 -5.10 -6.93
CA ILE A 55 -12.60 -5.51 -6.49
C ILE A 55 -11.98 -6.58 -7.41
N GLY A 56 -12.78 -7.50 -7.93
CA GLY A 56 -12.31 -8.50 -8.88
C GLY A 56 -11.81 -7.88 -10.19
N ASP A 57 -12.48 -6.84 -10.67
CA ASP A 57 -12.09 -6.11 -11.88
C ASP A 57 -10.84 -5.26 -11.64
N LEU A 58 -10.75 -4.62 -10.47
CA LEU A 58 -9.56 -3.88 -10.05
C LEU A 58 -8.34 -4.79 -9.99
N VAL A 59 -8.44 -5.93 -9.31
CA VAL A 59 -7.32 -6.88 -9.17
C VAL A 59 -6.90 -7.47 -10.52
N ASN A 60 -7.84 -7.71 -11.43
CA ASN A 60 -7.52 -8.12 -12.79
C ASN A 60 -6.83 -7.02 -13.59
N THR A 61 -7.25 -5.75 -13.45
CA THR A 61 -6.59 -4.59 -14.06
C THR A 61 -5.14 -4.46 -13.57
N LEU A 62 -4.93 -4.54 -12.26
CA LEU A 62 -3.61 -4.53 -11.65
C LEU A 62 -2.75 -5.72 -12.14
N ALA A 63 -3.32 -6.91 -12.24
CA ALA A 63 -2.61 -8.09 -12.72
C ALA A 63 -2.14 -7.92 -14.17
N ASP A 64 -2.99 -7.37 -15.04
CA ASP A 64 -2.64 -7.10 -16.44
C ASP A 64 -1.50 -6.06 -16.53
N GLU A 65 -1.52 -5.01 -15.71
CA GLU A 65 -0.44 -4.04 -15.62
C GLU A 65 0.88 -4.68 -15.14
N VAL A 66 0.84 -5.46 -14.04
CA VAL A 66 2.02 -6.16 -13.50
C VAL A 66 2.60 -7.11 -14.55
N ILE A 67 1.76 -7.90 -15.24
CA ILE A 67 2.19 -8.81 -16.31
C ILE A 67 2.84 -8.05 -17.47
N ALA A 68 2.27 -6.91 -17.87
CA ALA A 68 2.80 -6.10 -18.97
C ALA A 68 4.15 -5.45 -18.61
N ARG A 69 4.30 -4.96 -17.37
CA ARG A 69 5.53 -4.28 -16.89
C ARG A 69 6.63 -5.25 -16.46
N ARG A 70 6.29 -6.53 -16.22
CA ARG A 70 7.23 -7.63 -15.98
C ARG A 70 8.25 -7.35 -14.87
N PRO A 71 7.83 -7.10 -13.62
CA PRO A 71 8.76 -7.08 -12.49
C PRO A 71 9.37 -8.47 -12.27
N ASP A 72 10.44 -8.54 -11.47
CA ASP A 72 11.05 -9.80 -11.07
C ASP A 72 10.25 -10.51 -9.99
N ALA A 73 9.38 -9.80 -9.26
CA ALA A 73 8.40 -10.36 -8.34
C ALA A 73 7.23 -9.39 -8.08
N LEU A 74 6.11 -9.95 -7.58
CA LEU A 74 5.03 -9.22 -6.91
C LEU A 74 5.04 -9.61 -5.43
N ILE A 75 5.05 -8.62 -4.52
CA ILE A 75 4.92 -8.83 -3.07
C ILE A 75 3.54 -8.34 -2.62
N LEU A 76 2.85 -9.17 -1.83
CA LEU A 76 1.60 -8.84 -1.15
C LEU A 76 1.86 -8.76 0.36
N CYS A 77 1.63 -7.56 0.96
CA CYS A 77 1.92 -7.29 2.36
C CYS A 77 0.74 -7.59 3.31
N GLY A 78 -0.07 -8.59 3.01
CA GLY A 78 -1.16 -9.06 3.87
C GLY A 78 -2.51 -8.42 3.59
N ASP A 79 -3.53 -8.86 4.36
CA ASP A 79 -4.95 -8.56 4.15
C ASP A 79 -5.36 -8.74 2.68
N ASN A 80 -4.94 -9.90 2.15
CA ASN A 80 -5.18 -10.29 0.77
C ASN A 80 -6.67 -10.45 0.50
N THR A 81 -7.38 -11.00 1.48
CA THR A 81 -8.84 -11.15 1.46
C THR A 81 -9.50 -10.41 2.61
N ASN A 82 -10.77 -10.06 2.44
CA ASN A 82 -11.51 -9.30 3.45
C ASN A 82 -11.89 -10.13 4.70
N SER A 83 -11.79 -11.45 4.65
CA SER A 83 -12.16 -12.29 5.79
C SER A 83 -11.60 -13.72 5.75
N GLY A 84 -10.64 -14.04 4.89
CA GLY A 84 -10.06 -15.39 4.79
C GLY A 84 -11.04 -16.47 4.33
N ARG A 85 -12.12 -16.11 3.59
CA ARG A 85 -13.03 -17.12 3.04
C ARG A 85 -12.36 -17.90 1.93
N GLU A 86 -12.51 -19.23 1.93
CA GLU A 86 -11.91 -20.09 0.92
C GLU A 86 -12.35 -19.73 -0.52
N SER A 87 -13.60 -19.26 -0.70
CA SER A 87 -14.09 -18.78 -1.99
C SER A 87 -13.36 -17.53 -2.47
N ASP A 88 -13.08 -16.59 -1.56
CA ASP A 88 -12.44 -15.33 -1.85
C ASP A 88 -10.95 -15.54 -2.14
N GLU A 89 -10.28 -16.34 -1.30
CA GLU A 89 -8.90 -16.78 -1.55
C GLU A 89 -8.75 -17.50 -2.90
N SER A 90 -9.66 -18.44 -3.19
CA SER A 90 -9.62 -19.20 -4.45
C SER A 90 -9.76 -18.28 -5.67
N ALA A 91 -10.65 -17.30 -5.60
CA ALA A 91 -10.87 -16.33 -6.68
C ALA A 91 -9.67 -15.39 -6.84
N LEU A 92 -9.13 -14.85 -5.75
CA LEU A 92 -7.92 -14.03 -5.78
C LEU A 92 -6.73 -14.82 -6.33
N CYS A 93 -6.49 -16.03 -5.80
CA CYS A 93 -5.38 -16.87 -6.25
C CYS A 93 -5.51 -17.29 -7.71
N ALA A 94 -6.72 -17.35 -8.29
CA ALA A 94 -6.88 -17.57 -9.73
C ALA A 94 -6.30 -16.40 -10.55
N VAL A 95 -6.43 -15.16 -10.07
CA VAL A 95 -5.81 -14.00 -10.71
C VAL A 95 -4.29 -13.99 -10.48
N LEU A 96 -3.84 -14.24 -9.25
CA LEU A 96 -2.41 -14.28 -8.92
C LEU A 96 -1.64 -15.36 -9.69
N ARG A 97 -2.28 -16.50 -9.99
CA ARG A 97 -1.69 -17.55 -10.83
C ARG A 97 -1.39 -17.08 -12.25
N ARG A 98 -2.20 -16.19 -12.82
CA ARG A 98 -1.89 -15.58 -14.14
C ARG A 98 -0.55 -14.85 -14.11
N ILE A 99 -0.26 -14.14 -13.02
CA ILE A 99 1.02 -13.44 -12.80
C ILE A 99 2.16 -14.45 -12.66
N ALA A 100 1.97 -15.48 -11.84
CA ALA A 100 2.97 -16.54 -11.65
C ALA A 100 3.24 -17.33 -12.96
N GLU A 101 2.20 -17.63 -13.75
CA GLU A 101 2.31 -18.28 -15.06
C GLU A 101 3.00 -17.40 -16.10
N ALA A 102 2.98 -16.07 -15.94
CA ALA A 102 3.79 -15.14 -16.73
C ALA A 102 5.27 -15.13 -16.33
N GLY A 103 5.67 -15.94 -15.35
CA GLY A 103 7.04 -16.06 -14.85
C GLY A 103 7.41 -15.05 -13.76
N ILE A 104 6.41 -14.42 -13.13
CA ILE A 104 6.59 -13.45 -12.05
C ILE A 104 6.17 -14.13 -10.74
N PRO A 105 7.10 -14.50 -9.84
CA PRO A 105 6.73 -15.09 -8.55
C PRO A 105 5.91 -14.11 -7.72
N VAL A 106 4.89 -14.64 -7.02
CA VAL A 106 4.04 -13.85 -6.13
C VAL A 106 4.33 -14.27 -4.68
N ILE A 107 4.92 -13.36 -3.93
CA ILE A 107 5.31 -13.56 -2.53
C ILE A 107 4.22 -12.92 -1.67
N ALA A 108 3.47 -13.72 -0.92
CA ALA A 108 2.36 -13.23 -0.11
C ALA A 108 2.60 -13.54 1.37
N VAL A 109 2.45 -12.51 2.22
CA VAL A 109 2.31 -12.68 3.67
C VAL A 109 0.84 -12.62 4.06
N THR A 110 0.54 -13.08 5.27
CA THR A 110 -0.82 -13.02 5.82
C THR A 110 -1.06 -11.69 6.52
N GLY A 111 -2.31 -11.19 6.46
CA GLY A 111 -2.79 -10.13 7.33
C GLY A 111 -3.81 -10.66 8.34
N ASN A 112 -4.32 -9.78 9.20
CA ASN A 112 -5.27 -10.18 10.24
C ASN A 112 -6.62 -10.61 9.66
N HIS A 113 -7.08 -9.98 8.58
CA HIS A 113 -8.34 -10.34 7.91
C HIS A 113 -8.27 -11.70 7.20
N ASP A 114 -7.11 -12.14 6.77
CA ASP A 114 -6.96 -13.47 6.16
C ASP A 114 -7.27 -14.61 7.13
N PHE A 115 -7.30 -14.33 8.46
CA PHE A 115 -7.61 -15.30 9.51
C PHE A 115 -8.93 -15.06 10.24
N ASP A 116 -9.78 -14.13 9.85
CA ASP A 116 -11.10 -13.94 10.45
C ASP A 116 -11.95 -15.20 10.35
N LEU A 117 -11.96 -15.86 9.20
CA LEU A 117 -12.65 -17.11 8.91
C LEU A 117 -11.72 -18.17 8.29
N GLY A 118 -10.51 -17.77 7.86
CA GLY A 118 -9.51 -18.62 7.25
C GLY A 118 -8.70 -19.43 8.27
N SER A 119 -7.82 -20.28 7.75
CA SER A 119 -6.83 -21.00 8.55
C SER A 119 -5.45 -21.02 7.88
N PRO A 120 -4.36 -21.20 8.67
CA PRO A 120 -3.03 -21.35 8.11
C PRO A 120 -2.92 -22.44 7.02
N GLU A 121 -3.56 -23.58 7.23
CA GLU A 121 -3.54 -24.70 6.28
C GLU A 121 -4.30 -24.35 4.99
N GLN A 122 -5.38 -23.58 5.09
CA GLN A 122 -6.13 -23.08 3.94
C GLN A 122 -5.26 -22.09 3.14
N PHE A 123 -4.63 -21.13 3.81
CA PHE A 123 -3.73 -20.17 3.18
C PHE A 123 -2.60 -20.88 2.43
N LEU A 124 -1.90 -21.83 3.08
CA LEU A 124 -0.83 -22.59 2.44
C LEU A 124 -1.32 -23.36 1.20
N ARG A 125 -2.54 -23.91 1.22
CA ARG A 125 -3.10 -24.61 0.04
C ARG A 125 -3.44 -23.63 -1.09
N SER A 126 -4.06 -22.50 -0.75
CA SER A 126 -4.54 -21.53 -1.73
C SER A 126 -3.39 -20.84 -2.47
N TYR A 127 -2.34 -20.46 -1.73
CA TYR A 127 -1.17 -19.76 -2.25
C TYR A 127 -0.05 -20.71 -2.73
N ALA A 128 -0.26 -22.02 -2.65
CA ALA A 128 0.71 -23.01 -3.13
C ALA A 128 1.06 -22.78 -4.62
N GLY A 129 2.37 -22.80 -4.92
CA GLY A 129 2.88 -22.65 -6.29
C GLY A 129 2.98 -21.22 -6.82
N LEU A 130 2.62 -20.21 -6.03
CA LEU A 130 2.79 -18.81 -6.41
C LEU A 130 4.25 -18.35 -6.27
N CYS A 131 4.95 -18.84 -5.26
CA CYS A 131 6.39 -18.68 -5.12
C CYS A 131 7.01 -19.93 -4.47
N THR A 132 8.34 -20.05 -4.55
CA THR A 132 9.08 -21.15 -3.92
C THR A 132 9.76 -20.65 -2.65
N ALA A 133 9.35 -21.17 -1.49
CA ALA A 133 10.07 -20.93 -0.25
C ALA A 133 11.32 -21.83 -0.19
N GLU A 134 12.47 -21.23 0.15
CA GLU A 134 13.74 -21.94 0.33
C GLU A 134 13.87 -22.51 1.74
N THR A 135 13.53 -21.69 2.75
CA THR A 135 13.40 -22.10 4.15
C THR A 135 12.06 -21.66 4.71
N ARG A 136 11.58 -22.39 5.72
CA ARG A 136 10.32 -22.07 6.41
C ARG A 136 10.52 -22.12 7.92
N ASP A 137 9.86 -21.20 8.60
CA ASP A 137 9.69 -21.30 10.04
C ASP A 137 8.70 -22.42 10.38
N GLU A 138 9.08 -23.33 11.27
CA GLU A 138 8.19 -24.41 11.74
C GLU A 138 7.09 -23.92 12.68
N ALA A 139 7.27 -22.71 13.25
CA ALA A 139 6.38 -22.13 14.26
C ALA A 139 5.38 -21.12 13.69
N SER A 140 5.48 -20.77 12.40
CA SER A 140 4.59 -19.82 11.72
C SER A 140 4.52 -20.09 10.21
N LEU A 141 3.85 -19.21 9.45
CA LEU A 141 3.87 -19.26 7.98
C LEU A 141 5.04 -18.47 7.38
N SER A 142 5.95 -17.95 8.20
CA SER A 142 7.11 -17.20 7.74
C SER A 142 8.05 -18.06 6.88
N PHE A 143 8.65 -17.43 5.89
CA PHE A 143 9.59 -18.11 4.99
C PHE A 143 10.61 -17.15 4.38
N ARG A 144 11.73 -17.73 3.91
CA ARG A 144 12.72 -17.04 3.08
C ARG A 144 12.59 -17.48 1.63
N THR A 145 12.78 -16.54 0.73
CA THR A 145 12.96 -16.75 -0.70
C THR A 145 13.90 -15.69 -1.28
N HIS A 146 14.31 -15.83 -2.53
CA HIS A 146 15.11 -14.83 -3.22
C HIS A 146 14.42 -14.33 -4.49
N VAL A 147 14.70 -13.07 -4.81
CA VAL A 147 14.40 -12.44 -6.10
C VAL A 147 15.72 -11.90 -6.64
N GLY A 148 16.32 -12.62 -7.59
CA GLY A 148 17.71 -12.37 -7.98
C GLY A 148 18.65 -12.46 -6.76
N PRO A 149 19.50 -11.44 -6.50
CA PRO A 149 20.40 -11.40 -5.34
C PRO A 149 19.71 -10.93 -4.03
N VAL A 150 18.44 -10.55 -4.07
CA VAL A 150 17.74 -9.97 -2.92
C VAL A 150 17.07 -11.06 -2.11
N CYS A 151 17.42 -11.14 -0.82
CA CYS A 151 16.80 -12.02 0.16
C CYS A 151 15.49 -11.42 0.65
N ILE A 152 14.38 -12.14 0.51
CA ILE A 152 13.06 -11.74 0.99
C ILE A 152 12.71 -12.56 2.23
N LEU A 153 12.55 -11.90 3.37
CA LEU A 153 12.02 -12.51 4.60
C LEU A 153 10.52 -12.17 4.70
N ALA A 154 9.70 -13.11 4.26
CA ALA A 154 8.25 -13.00 4.27
C ALA A 154 7.71 -13.52 5.62
N MET A 155 7.23 -12.59 6.46
CA MET A 155 6.92 -12.84 7.86
C MET A 155 5.43 -12.92 8.12
N ASP A 156 5.03 -13.92 8.87
CA ASP A 156 3.67 -14.07 9.39
C ASP A 156 3.61 -13.58 10.85
N ASP A 157 3.13 -12.38 11.03
CA ASP A 157 3.00 -11.72 12.33
C ASP A 157 1.67 -12.01 13.05
N ASN A 158 0.78 -12.77 12.41
CA ASN A 158 -0.58 -13.06 12.91
C ASN A 158 -0.74 -14.46 13.49
N TYR A 159 0.13 -15.40 13.15
CA TYR A 159 -0.05 -16.83 13.43
C TYR A 159 -0.23 -17.15 14.93
N ALA A 160 0.62 -16.55 15.76
CA ALA A 160 0.63 -16.85 17.21
C ALA A 160 -0.61 -16.31 17.95
N THR A 161 -1.29 -15.33 17.40
CA THR A 161 -2.24 -14.49 18.14
C THR A 161 -3.61 -14.36 17.50
N ARG A 162 -3.74 -14.72 16.23
CA ARG A 162 -4.99 -14.59 15.46
C ARG A 162 -5.66 -13.23 15.69
N GLY A 163 -4.89 -12.14 15.47
CA GLY A 163 -5.38 -10.77 15.52
C GLY A 163 -5.58 -10.16 16.91
N ARG A 164 -5.16 -10.82 18.00
CA ARG A 164 -5.34 -10.27 19.36
C ARG A 164 -4.12 -9.55 19.93
N SER A 165 -2.93 -9.92 19.51
CA SER A 165 -1.67 -9.32 19.92
C SER A 165 -0.64 -9.69 18.88
N VAL A 166 -0.32 -8.76 18.04
CA VAL A 166 0.57 -8.97 16.90
C VAL A 166 1.99 -9.11 17.39
N ARG A 167 2.52 -10.32 17.34
CA ARG A 167 3.89 -10.59 17.75
C ARG A 167 4.41 -11.92 17.22
N PHE A 168 5.69 -11.98 16.94
CA PHE A 168 6.38 -13.23 16.68
C PHE A 168 6.59 -14.04 17.97
N SER A 169 6.50 -15.36 17.85
CA SER A 169 6.91 -16.27 18.91
C SER A 169 8.42 -16.22 19.13
N GLU A 170 8.90 -16.72 20.28
CA GLU A 170 10.35 -16.86 20.52
C GLU A 170 11.01 -17.78 19.46
N ALA A 171 10.31 -18.82 19.02
CA ALA A 171 10.80 -19.72 17.97
C ALA A 171 10.94 -19.00 16.63
N THR A 172 9.93 -18.22 16.23
CA THR A 172 9.97 -17.39 15.01
C THR A 172 11.08 -16.34 15.09
N MET A 173 11.26 -15.66 16.22
CA MET A 173 12.34 -14.69 16.40
C MET A 173 13.71 -15.35 16.30
N HIS A 174 13.87 -16.56 16.83
CA HIS A 174 15.11 -17.32 16.71
C HIS A 174 15.39 -17.75 15.26
N TRP A 175 14.36 -18.23 14.57
CA TRP A 175 14.46 -18.55 13.13
C TRP A 175 14.85 -17.31 12.33
N LEU A 176 14.18 -16.16 12.54
CA LEU A 176 14.49 -14.89 11.89
C LEU A 176 15.95 -14.47 12.11
N GLU A 177 16.46 -14.56 13.35
CA GLU A 177 17.86 -14.20 13.64
C GLU A 177 18.85 -15.12 12.89
N ASN A 178 18.53 -16.41 12.73
CA ASN A 178 19.34 -17.33 11.97
C ASN A 178 19.38 -16.98 10.48
N GLU A 179 18.21 -16.66 9.89
CA GLU A 179 18.12 -16.26 8.48
C GLU A 179 18.84 -14.93 8.21
N LEU A 180 18.69 -13.94 9.11
CA LEU A 180 19.39 -12.66 9.03
C LEU A 180 20.91 -12.83 9.12
N ARG A 181 21.38 -13.72 10.01
CA ARG A 181 22.82 -14.02 10.12
C ARG A 181 23.35 -14.65 8.85
N GLU A 182 22.64 -15.62 8.28
CA GLU A 182 23.02 -16.27 7.03
C GLU A 182 23.07 -15.27 5.86
N ALA A 183 22.07 -14.40 5.74
CA ALA A 183 22.06 -13.35 4.73
C ALA A 183 23.24 -12.37 4.90
N SER A 184 23.52 -11.96 6.14
CA SER A 184 24.66 -11.09 6.46
C SER A 184 26.02 -11.73 6.14
N GLU A 185 26.21 -13.04 6.42
CA GLU A 185 27.42 -13.78 6.08
C GLU A 185 27.66 -13.84 4.56
N LYS A 186 26.58 -13.78 3.77
CA LYS A 186 26.60 -13.77 2.30
C LYS A 186 26.61 -12.36 1.71
N SER A 187 26.51 -11.31 2.54
CA SER A 187 26.36 -9.92 2.11
C SER A 187 25.14 -9.70 1.21
N GLU A 188 24.04 -10.37 1.50
CA GLU A 188 22.78 -10.25 0.76
C GLU A 188 22.02 -8.99 1.20
N THR A 189 21.42 -8.29 0.24
CA THR A 189 20.41 -7.25 0.55
C THR A 189 19.13 -7.92 1.02
N VAL A 190 18.64 -7.52 2.20
CA VAL A 190 17.43 -8.11 2.82
C VAL A 190 16.26 -7.15 2.74
N LEU A 191 15.12 -7.61 2.20
CA LEU A 191 13.81 -7.01 2.38
C LEU A 191 13.03 -7.80 3.45
N PHE A 192 12.61 -7.09 4.49
CA PHE A 192 11.73 -7.64 5.52
C PHE A 192 10.28 -7.29 5.17
N VAL A 193 9.41 -8.28 5.06
CA VAL A 193 7.99 -8.11 4.65
C VAL A 193 7.09 -8.64 5.75
N SER A 194 6.21 -7.81 6.27
CA SER A 194 5.18 -8.16 7.25
C SER A 194 3.86 -7.47 6.92
N HIS A 195 2.79 -7.77 7.63
CA HIS A 195 1.55 -7.01 7.47
C HIS A 195 1.50 -5.83 8.43
N HIS A 196 1.70 -6.06 9.73
CA HIS A 196 1.76 -4.99 10.71
C HIS A 196 3.13 -4.30 10.71
N ASN A 197 3.14 -3.07 11.19
CA ASN A 197 4.32 -2.22 11.12
C ASN A 197 5.43 -2.62 12.12
N VAL A 198 6.67 -2.44 11.72
CA VAL A 198 7.87 -2.54 12.57
C VAL A 198 8.16 -1.22 13.27
N LEU A 199 7.95 -0.11 12.55
CA LEU A 199 8.22 1.24 13.03
C LEU A 199 6.94 1.96 13.47
N PRO A 200 7.01 2.80 14.50
CA PRO A 200 5.87 3.61 14.91
C PRO A 200 5.51 4.63 13.82
N GLY A 201 4.24 4.72 13.47
CA GLY A 201 3.71 5.75 12.57
C GLY A 201 3.09 6.89 13.37
N GLY A 202 3.47 8.14 13.08
CA GLY A 202 2.93 9.33 13.71
C GLY A 202 3.18 9.41 15.22
N GLU A 203 2.38 10.24 15.92
CA GLU A 203 2.49 10.41 17.37
C GLU A 203 1.91 9.25 18.19
N ASP A 204 1.11 8.37 17.59
CA ASP A 204 0.54 7.20 18.24
C ASP A 204 1.50 5.99 18.26
N ALA A 205 2.77 6.25 18.57
CA ALA A 205 3.81 5.23 18.73
C ALA A 205 3.47 4.13 19.75
N SER A 206 2.36 4.28 20.49
CA SER A 206 1.86 3.32 21.47
C SER A 206 0.71 2.47 20.98
N ASP A 207 0.20 2.65 19.74
CA ASP A 207 -0.94 1.90 19.27
C ASP A 207 -0.54 0.46 18.92
N SER A 208 -0.73 -0.38 19.93
CA SER A 208 -0.45 -1.82 19.86
C SER A 208 -1.26 -2.56 18.79
N ALA A 209 -2.27 -1.92 18.22
CA ALA A 209 -3.09 -2.51 17.16
C ALA A 209 -2.39 -2.49 15.80
N TYR A 210 -1.48 -1.53 15.57
CA TYR A 210 -0.82 -1.35 14.27
C TYR A 210 0.60 -1.91 14.19
N MET A 211 1.22 -2.23 15.33
CA MET A 211 2.64 -2.58 15.39
C MET A 211 2.89 -4.00 15.90
N ILE A 212 3.94 -4.62 15.39
CA ILE A 212 4.48 -5.87 15.90
C ILE A 212 5.05 -5.63 17.32
N GLN A 213 4.54 -6.41 18.29
CA GLN A 213 4.81 -6.25 19.72
C GLN A 213 6.07 -7.01 20.18
N ASN A 214 7.13 -7.01 19.36
CA ASN A 214 8.45 -7.54 19.71
C ASN A 214 9.42 -6.35 19.83
N PRO A 215 9.68 -5.83 21.04
CA PRO A 215 10.49 -4.62 21.22
C PRO A 215 11.92 -4.78 20.69
N GLU A 216 12.45 -6.00 20.68
CA GLU A 216 13.79 -6.33 20.18
C GLU A 216 13.89 -6.43 18.65
N LEU A 217 12.77 -6.50 17.92
CA LEU A 217 12.75 -6.74 16.47
C LEU A 217 13.52 -5.65 15.70
N ARG A 218 13.25 -4.40 16.02
CA ARG A 218 13.88 -3.25 15.34
C ARG A 218 15.41 -3.26 15.52
N ASP A 219 15.86 -3.53 16.74
CA ASP A 219 17.30 -3.61 17.04
C ASP A 219 17.94 -4.83 16.35
N LEU A 220 17.20 -5.93 16.24
CA LEU A 220 17.63 -7.13 15.51
C LEU A 220 17.85 -6.81 14.03
N LEU A 221 16.85 -6.23 13.37
CA LEU A 221 16.93 -5.84 11.95
C LEU A 221 18.09 -4.86 11.70
N GLY A 222 18.22 -3.84 12.54
CA GLY A 222 19.32 -2.87 12.46
C GLY A 222 20.71 -3.50 12.66
N ARG A 223 20.84 -4.49 13.56
CA ARG A 223 22.09 -5.20 13.82
C ARG A 223 22.60 -5.97 12.59
N TYR A 224 21.69 -6.51 11.81
CA TYR A 224 22.01 -7.25 10.58
C TYR A 224 21.94 -6.39 9.31
N GLY A 225 21.83 -5.06 9.45
CA GLY A 225 21.93 -4.13 8.33
C GLY A 225 20.71 -4.09 7.42
N VAL A 226 19.53 -4.56 7.88
CA VAL A 226 18.29 -4.42 7.10
C VAL A 226 17.98 -2.94 6.93
N ARG A 227 17.75 -2.53 5.68
CA ARG A 227 17.50 -1.12 5.33
C ARG A 227 16.02 -0.86 5.03
N LEU A 228 15.26 -1.87 4.61
CA LEU A 228 13.88 -1.71 4.20
C LEU A 228 12.96 -2.79 4.73
N CYS A 229 11.87 -2.33 5.38
CA CYS A 229 10.68 -3.10 5.69
C CYS A 229 9.53 -2.71 4.75
N LEU A 230 8.68 -3.67 4.42
CA LEU A 230 7.43 -3.47 3.68
C LEU A 230 6.29 -3.95 4.55
N SER A 231 5.25 -3.13 4.66
CA SER A 231 4.05 -3.44 5.44
C SER A 231 2.78 -2.81 4.86
N GLY A 232 1.65 -3.03 5.52
CA GLY A 232 0.35 -2.48 5.19
C GLY A 232 -0.46 -2.11 6.42
N HIS A 233 -1.68 -2.67 6.55
CA HIS A 233 -2.58 -2.58 7.71
C HIS A 233 -3.17 -1.20 8.00
N ARG A 234 -2.45 -0.13 7.73
CA ARG A 234 -2.90 1.25 7.99
C ARG A 234 -3.77 1.82 6.87
N HIS A 235 -3.84 1.14 5.73
CA HIS A 235 -4.56 1.58 4.52
C HIS A 235 -4.10 2.96 4.01
N SER A 236 -2.89 3.38 4.38
CA SER A 236 -2.28 4.67 4.02
C SER A 236 -0.95 4.47 3.32
N GLN A 237 -0.56 5.45 2.52
CA GLN A 237 0.76 5.47 1.91
C GLN A 237 1.70 6.30 2.77
N GLU A 238 2.62 5.62 3.46
CA GLU A 238 3.58 6.28 4.36
C GLU A 238 4.98 5.71 4.17
N ILE A 239 6.00 6.52 4.46
CA ILE A 239 7.36 6.07 4.64
C ILE A 239 7.80 6.46 6.03
N LEU A 240 8.06 5.46 6.86
CA LEU A 240 8.53 5.62 8.20
C LEU A 240 10.04 5.40 8.25
N ASN A 241 10.74 6.03 9.18
CA ASN A 241 12.16 5.80 9.35
C ASN A 241 12.59 5.79 10.82
N HIS A 242 13.60 4.98 11.11
CA HIS A 242 14.30 4.99 12.38
C HIS A 242 15.78 4.69 12.14
N THR A 243 16.63 5.69 12.38
CA THR A 243 18.06 5.62 12.05
C THR A 243 18.29 5.28 10.57
N SER A 244 18.77 4.07 10.25
CA SER A 244 19.03 3.59 8.90
C SER A 244 17.98 2.61 8.38
N LEU A 245 16.96 2.30 9.17
CA LEU A 245 15.84 1.44 8.78
C LEU A 245 14.69 2.29 8.28
N TYR A 246 14.20 1.98 7.09
CA TYR A 246 13.00 2.54 6.50
C TYR A 246 11.90 1.50 6.47
N GLU A 247 10.66 1.95 6.55
CA GLU A 247 9.49 1.11 6.35
C GLU A 247 8.53 1.79 5.39
N ILE A 248 8.17 1.07 4.33
CA ILE A 248 7.13 1.49 3.39
C ILE A 248 5.84 0.84 3.86
N VAL A 249 4.88 1.66 4.27
CA VAL A 249 3.50 1.28 4.53
C VAL A 249 2.72 1.51 3.26
N SER A 250 2.19 0.45 2.66
CA SER A 250 1.49 0.52 1.39
C SER A 250 0.02 0.83 1.57
N ALA A 251 -0.51 1.72 0.72
CA ALA A 251 -1.93 2.04 0.70
C ALA A 251 -2.78 0.87 0.18
N MET A 252 -4.05 0.89 0.58
CA MET A 252 -5.09 0.01 0.06
C MET A 252 -5.44 0.38 -1.39
N PRO A 253 -5.31 -0.53 -2.39
CA PRO A 253 -5.47 -0.19 -3.80
C PRO A 253 -6.92 0.15 -4.19
N VAL A 254 -7.91 -0.27 -3.41
CA VAL A 254 -9.33 0.05 -3.64
C VAL A 254 -9.69 1.47 -3.21
N ALA A 255 -8.88 2.10 -2.36
CA ALA A 255 -9.05 3.49 -1.95
C ALA A 255 -8.35 4.43 -2.93
N ALA A 256 -9.01 5.55 -3.31
CA ALA A 256 -8.34 6.58 -4.09
C ALA A 256 -7.10 7.10 -3.33
N PRO A 257 -5.98 7.30 -4.01
CA PRO A 257 -5.78 7.31 -5.45
C PRO A 257 -5.37 5.97 -6.09
N HIS A 258 -5.72 4.83 -5.51
CA HIS A 258 -5.54 3.48 -6.07
C HIS A 258 -4.08 3.13 -6.33
N LEU A 259 -3.27 3.26 -5.28
CA LEU A 259 -1.82 3.10 -5.37
C LEU A 259 -1.38 1.64 -5.28
N PHE A 260 -0.24 1.39 -5.89
CA PHE A 260 0.63 0.25 -5.62
C PHE A 260 2.09 0.70 -5.75
N GLY A 261 3.04 -0.08 -5.24
CA GLY A 261 4.43 0.33 -5.12
C GLY A 261 5.34 -0.32 -6.16
N TRP A 262 6.38 0.39 -6.54
CA TRP A 262 7.50 -0.12 -7.32
C TRP A 262 8.81 0.08 -6.55
N ILE A 263 9.56 -1.00 -6.39
CA ILE A 263 10.91 -0.97 -5.82
C ILE A 263 11.91 -1.35 -6.92
N THR A 264 12.99 -0.60 -6.97
CA THR A 264 14.15 -0.94 -7.81
C THR A 264 15.36 -1.06 -6.90
N ILE A 265 16.10 -2.17 -6.97
CA ILE A 265 17.25 -2.47 -6.14
C ILE A 265 18.43 -2.74 -7.05
N GLY A 266 19.45 -1.88 -6.98
CA GLY A 266 20.76 -2.07 -7.60
C GLY A 266 21.80 -2.53 -6.58
N ASP A 267 23.07 -2.52 -6.97
CA ASP A 267 24.18 -2.97 -6.12
C ASP A 267 24.37 -2.09 -4.87
N ASP A 268 24.21 -0.79 -5.00
CA ASP A 268 24.48 0.22 -3.97
C ASP A 268 23.31 1.16 -3.69
N HIS A 269 22.19 0.96 -4.37
CA HIS A 269 21.05 1.89 -4.32
C HIS A 269 19.72 1.17 -4.39
N LEU A 270 18.76 1.66 -3.60
CA LEU A 270 17.37 1.24 -3.60
C LEU A 270 16.46 2.46 -3.82
N SER A 271 15.52 2.35 -4.73
CA SER A 271 14.47 3.34 -4.92
C SER A 271 13.08 2.74 -4.77
N TYR A 272 12.14 3.56 -4.30
CA TYR A 272 10.72 3.23 -4.23
C TYR A 272 9.89 4.37 -4.80
N GLN A 273 8.83 4.02 -5.52
CA GLN A 273 7.81 4.94 -6.00
C GLN A 273 6.42 4.30 -5.89
N ALA A 274 5.49 5.01 -5.24
CA ALA A 274 4.07 4.67 -5.32
C ALA A 274 3.46 5.24 -6.59
N GLU A 275 2.70 4.43 -7.31
CA GLU A 275 2.06 4.79 -8.58
C GLU A 275 0.57 4.44 -8.54
N THR A 276 -0.25 5.21 -9.24
CA THR A 276 -1.67 4.90 -9.45
C THR A 276 -1.79 3.77 -10.47
N ILE A 277 -2.69 2.81 -10.23
CA ILE A 277 -3.04 1.77 -11.21
C ILE A 277 -3.49 2.44 -12.52
N ASP A 278 -2.90 2.05 -13.64
CA ASP A 278 -3.23 2.61 -14.95
C ASP A 278 -4.53 2.01 -15.51
N PHE A 279 -5.65 2.49 -14.99
CA PHE A 279 -6.97 2.07 -15.43
C PHE A 279 -7.22 2.42 -16.90
N ALA A 280 -6.63 3.51 -17.41
CA ALA A 280 -6.82 3.93 -18.79
C ALA A 280 -6.26 2.91 -19.77
N SER A 281 -5.08 2.34 -19.47
CA SER A 281 -4.41 1.37 -20.32
C SER A 281 -4.90 -0.06 -20.09
N TYR A 282 -5.18 -0.45 -18.84
CA TYR A 282 -5.43 -1.85 -18.49
C TYR A 282 -6.87 -2.14 -18.02
N GLY A 283 -7.65 -1.12 -17.66
CA GLY A 283 -9.02 -1.30 -17.15
C GLY A 283 -10.08 -1.60 -18.22
N GLY A 284 -9.76 -1.41 -19.51
CA GLY A 284 -10.69 -1.58 -20.63
C GLY A 284 -11.43 -2.91 -20.66
N PRO A 285 -10.75 -4.07 -20.56
CA PRO A 285 -11.38 -5.39 -20.56
C PRO A 285 -12.38 -5.61 -19.42
N TYR A 286 -12.23 -4.84 -18.34
CA TYR A 286 -13.02 -4.97 -17.11
C TYR A 286 -14.01 -3.81 -16.92
N GLY A 287 -14.12 -2.87 -17.88
CA GLY A 287 -15.00 -1.70 -17.80
C GLY A 287 -14.61 -0.70 -16.69
N LEU A 288 -13.31 -0.57 -16.42
CA LEU A 288 -12.73 0.34 -15.42
C LEU A 288 -11.81 1.40 -16.04
N THR A 289 -12.05 1.82 -17.30
CA THR A 289 -11.24 2.89 -17.92
C THR A 289 -11.48 4.27 -17.31
N ASP A 290 -12.64 4.48 -16.73
CA ASP A 290 -13.02 5.69 -16.01
C ASP A 290 -13.61 5.31 -14.66
N ILE A 291 -12.92 5.69 -13.59
CA ILE A 291 -13.30 5.40 -12.20
C ILE A 291 -13.82 6.64 -11.46
N SER A 292 -13.95 7.78 -12.16
CA SER A 292 -14.36 9.07 -11.55
C SER A 292 -15.73 9.03 -10.87
N ASP A 293 -16.64 8.18 -11.33
CA ASP A 293 -17.96 8.02 -10.71
C ASP A 293 -17.86 7.34 -9.34
N TYR A 294 -16.90 6.42 -9.13
CA TYR A 294 -16.66 5.77 -7.83
C TYR A 294 -16.09 6.76 -6.81
N ASP A 295 -15.18 7.63 -7.23
CA ASP A 295 -14.63 8.68 -6.38
C ASP A 295 -15.68 9.75 -6.02
N ARG A 296 -16.53 10.11 -7.00
CA ARG A 296 -17.64 11.05 -6.77
C ARG A 296 -18.67 10.52 -5.77
N TYR A 297 -19.04 9.25 -5.87
CA TYR A 297 -19.97 8.60 -4.93
C TYR A 297 -19.47 8.63 -3.50
N ARG A 298 -18.17 8.40 -3.31
CA ARG A 298 -17.50 8.52 -2.01
C ARG A 298 -17.70 9.91 -1.39
N SER A 299 -17.52 10.98 -2.17
CA SER A 299 -17.72 12.36 -1.71
C SER A 299 -19.14 12.63 -1.23
N GLN A 300 -20.14 12.15 -1.93
CA GLN A 300 -21.54 12.33 -1.55
C GLN A 300 -21.93 11.54 -0.30
N SER A 301 -21.55 10.27 -0.21
CA SER A 301 -21.82 9.43 0.95
C SER A 301 -21.14 9.97 2.21
N PHE A 302 -19.97 10.55 2.07
CA PHE A 302 -19.25 11.17 3.18
C PHE A 302 -19.93 12.45 3.66
N ARG A 303 -20.40 13.32 2.75
CA ARG A 303 -21.21 14.50 3.09
C ARG A 303 -22.45 14.10 3.88
N GLU A 304 -23.21 13.11 3.42
CA GLU A 304 -24.39 12.59 4.11
C GLU A 304 -24.08 12.02 5.50
N MET A 305 -22.88 11.44 5.68
CA MET A 305 -22.40 10.97 6.99
C MET A 305 -22.15 12.15 7.94
N LEU A 306 -21.46 13.19 7.48
CA LEU A 306 -21.18 14.40 8.27
C LEU A 306 -22.48 15.09 8.72
N GLU A 307 -23.43 15.27 7.81
CA GLU A 307 -24.74 15.86 8.10
C GLU A 307 -25.51 15.14 9.22
N ARG A 308 -25.27 13.82 9.38
CA ARG A 308 -25.93 13.00 10.41
C ARG A 308 -25.19 12.93 11.74
N GLN A 309 -23.89 13.16 11.76
CA GLN A 309 -23.03 12.82 12.91
C GLN A 309 -22.41 14.02 13.62
N THR A 310 -22.50 15.23 13.06
CA THR A 310 -21.78 16.40 13.55
C THR A 310 -22.70 17.62 13.70
N ASP A 311 -22.18 18.68 14.34
CA ASP A 311 -22.81 20.00 14.38
C ASP A 311 -22.71 20.75 13.03
N TRP A 312 -22.70 20.01 11.93
CA TRP A 312 -22.55 20.50 10.56
C TRP A 312 -23.52 21.64 10.22
N GLU A 313 -24.80 21.50 10.66
CA GLU A 313 -25.83 22.47 10.40
C GLU A 313 -25.59 23.83 11.11
N LEU A 314 -24.67 23.90 12.08
CA LEU A 314 -24.34 25.14 12.78
C LEU A 314 -23.39 26.04 11.95
N LEU A 315 -22.75 25.50 10.95
CA LEU A 315 -21.85 26.24 10.05
C LEU A 315 -22.64 26.92 8.93
N ASP A 316 -22.23 28.13 8.55
CA ASP A 316 -22.81 28.76 7.36
C ASP A 316 -22.36 28.00 6.08
N PRO A 317 -23.13 28.11 4.97
CA PRO A 317 -22.86 27.32 3.76
C PRO A 317 -21.47 27.49 3.15
N ALA A 318 -20.85 28.67 3.28
CA ALA A 318 -19.50 28.89 2.74
C ALA A 318 -18.44 28.18 3.59
N THR A 319 -18.59 28.24 4.92
CA THR A 319 -17.73 27.48 5.84
C THR A 319 -17.90 25.98 5.65
N GLN A 320 -19.13 25.47 5.46
CA GLN A 320 -19.38 24.05 5.16
C GLN A 320 -18.63 23.61 3.92
N GLU A 321 -18.70 24.36 2.83
CA GLU A 321 -18.02 24.01 1.59
C GLU A 321 -16.49 23.99 1.78
N ARG A 322 -15.93 25.01 2.47
CA ARG A 322 -14.47 25.07 2.71
C ARG A 322 -13.98 23.95 3.62
N VAL A 323 -14.73 23.60 4.65
CA VAL A 323 -14.40 22.46 5.54
C VAL A 323 -14.36 21.14 4.77
N LEU A 324 -15.29 20.92 3.83
CA LEU A 324 -15.25 19.75 2.95
C LEU A 324 -14.04 19.76 2.01
N GLU A 325 -13.70 20.91 1.42
CA GLU A 325 -12.50 21.05 0.58
C GLU A 325 -11.23 20.69 1.37
N LEU A 326 -11.08 21.21 2.59
CA LEU A 326 -9.95 20.90 3.47
C LEU A 326 -9.89 19.40 3.81
N PHE A 327 -11.05 18.80 4.08
CA PHE A 327 -11.10 17.36 4.35
C PHE A 327 -10.63 16.53 3.15
N TRP A 328 -11.14 16.84 1.95
CA TRP A 328 -10.74 16.10 0.76
C TRP A 328 -9.28 16.35 0.39
N MET A 329 -8.80 17.58 0.55
CA MET A 329 -7.38 17.91 0.39
C MET A 329 -6.52 17.06 1.32
N PHE A 330 -6.91 16.96 2.60
CA PHE A 330 -6.22 16.11 3.56
C PHE A 330 -6.26 14.63 3.16
N MET A 331 -7.45 14.09 2.90
CA MET A 331 -7.64 12.67 2.61
C MET A 331 -6.94 12.21 1.33
N GLU A 332 -6.96 13.04 0.30
CA GLU A 332 -6.25 12.77 -0.94
C GLU A 332 -4.73 12.78 -0.73
N ALA A 333 -4.22 13.80 -0.06
CA ALA A 333 -2.80 13.90 0.24
C ALA A 333 -2.33 12.78 1.19
N TYR A 334 -3.15 12.42 2.18
CA TYR A 334 -2.85 11.29 3.07
C TYR A 334 -2.82 9.96 2.30
N GLY A 335 -3.82 9.71 1.46
CA GLY A 335 -3.85 8.51 0.61
C GLY A 335 -2.66 8.43 -0.36
N ARG A 336 -2.12 9.57 -0.81
CA ARG A 336 -0.95 9.65 -1.69
C ARG A 336 0.40 9.64 -0.96
N GLY A 337 0.42 9.79 0.36
CA GLY A 337 1.65 10.04 1.11
C GLY A 337 2.27 11.41 0.85
N SER A 338 1.46 12.42 0.52
CA SER A 338 1.89 13.77 0.15
C SER A 338 1.36 14.86 1.10
N ILE A 339 1.06 14.52 2.35
CA ILE A 339 0.57 15.49 3.37
C ILE A 339 1.50 16.69 3.50
N HIS A 340 2.81 16.48 3.40
CA HIS A 340 3.80 17.55 3.46
C HIS A 340 3.57 18.66 2.40
N GLU A 341 2.91 18.36 1.28
CA GLU A 341 2.63 19.32 0.20
C GLU A 341 1.47 20.27 0.54
N VAL A 342 0.47 19.78 1.29
CA VAL A 342 -0.76 20.54 1.60
C VAL A 342 -0.85 20.99 3.06
N ARG A 343 0.04 20.50 3.91
CA ARG A 343 0.04 20.72 5.35
C ARG A 343 -0.06 22.21 5.73
N GLU A 344 0.83 23.03 5.19
CA GLU A 344 0.86 24.46 5.50
C GLU A 344 -0.40 25.19 5.01
N GLU A 345 -0.97 24.79 3.88
CA GLU A 345 -2.23 25.35 3.39
C GLU A 345 -3.37 25.04 4.37
N ILE A 346 -3.49 23.77 4.81
CA ILE A 346 -4.54 23.38 5.74
C ILE A 346 -4.39 24.07 7.10
N LEU A 347 -3.18 24.07 7.69
CA LEU A 347 -2.93 24.66 9.00
C LEU A 347 -3.16 26.17 9.07
N ASN A 348 -2.92 26.89 7.97
CA ASN A 348 -3.09 28.34 7.89
C ASN A 348 -4.46 28.77 7.34
N ASP A 349 -5.35 27.83 7.02
CA ASP A 349 -6.68 28.15 6.51
C ASP A 349 -7.56 28.82 7.57
N PRO A 350 -8.29 29.87 7.25
CA PRO A 350 -9.21 30.53 8.21
C PRO A 350 -10.27 29.59 8.81
N CYS A 351 -10.68 28.55 8.06
CA CYS A 351 -11.67 27.56 8.51
C CYS A 351 -11.02 26.34 9.21
N TYR A 352 -9.70 26.35 9.49
CA TYR A 352 -9.03 25.23 10.13
C TYR A 352 -9.61 24.85 11.50
N GLN A 353 -10.01 25.84 12.30
CA GLN A 353 -10.63 25.57 13.60
C GLN A 353 -12.02 24.93 13.46
N ASP A 354 -12.83 25.38 12.49
CA ASP A 354 -14.13 24.82 12.19
C ASP A 354 -13.97 23.38 11.66
N PHE A 355 -12.97 23.16 10.79
CA PHE A 355 -12.57 21.84 10.30
C PHE A 355 -12.24 20.88 11.45
N LEU A 356 -11.38 21.26 12.38
CA LEU A 356 -11.07 20.43 13.55
C LEU A 356 -12.29 20.19 14.43
N GLN A 357 -13.13 21.22 14.69
CA GLN A 357 -14.29 21.11 15.53
C GLN A 357 -15.32 20.13 14.97
N VAL A 358 -15.62 20.21 13.68
CA VAL A 358 -16.54 19.30 12.99
C VAL A 358 -16.09 17.85 13.14
N PHE A 359 -14.78 17.59 12.95
CA PHE A 359 -14.24 16.24 13.00
C PHE A 359 -13.86 15.79 14.42
N TYR A 360 -13.77 16.70 15.41
CA TYR A 360 -13.40 16.36 16.77
C TYR A 360 -14.45 15.46 17.46
N ALA A 361 -15.73 15.61 17.10
CA ALA A 361 -16.80 14.71 17.55
C ALA A 361 -16.75 13.31 16.93
N THR A 362 -15.88 13.14 15.93
CA THR A 362 -15.57 11.86 15.30
C THR A 362 -14.17 11.39 15.73
N ASN A 363 -13.82 10.14 15.50
CA ASN A 363 -12.45 9.66 15.73
C ASN A 363 -11.42 10.26 14.74
N TYR A 364 -11.88 10.94 13.69
CA TYR A 364 -11.01 11.51 12.64
C TYR A 364 -10.28 12.77 13.07
N GLY A 365 -10.91 13.67 13.83
CA GLY A 365 -10.34 14.98 14.17
C GLY A 365 -9.01 14.90 14.93
N PRO A 366 -8.89 14.16 16.03
CA PRO A 366 -7.63 13.99 16.74
C PRO A 366 -6.53 13.38 15.88
N TRP A 367 -6.88 12.37 15.08
CA TRP A 367 -5.95 11.72 14.16
C TRP A 367 -5.46 12.68 13.05
N MET A 368 -6.36 13.42 12.40
CA MET A 368 -5.99 14.40 11.37
C MET A 368 -5.09 15.50 11.91
N ALA A 369 -5.39 15.99 13.13
CA ALA A 369 -4.57 16.98 13.80
C ALA A 369 -3.16 16.44 14.09
N ALA A 370 -3.04 15.19 14.59
CA ALA A 370 -1.78 14.55 14.85
C ALA A 370 -0.94 14.40 13.57
N VAL A 371 -1.53 13.93 12.48
CA VAL A 371 -0.88 13.81 11.16
C VAL A 371 -0.38 15.16 10.66
N LEU A 372 -1.20 16.21 10.75
CA LEU A 372 -0.82 17.56 10.30
C LEU A 372 0.31 18.17 11.15
N ILE A 373 0.40 17.82 12.44
CA ILE A 373 1.44 18.33 13.35
C ILE A 373 2.77 17.56 13.20
N SER A 374 2.71 16.28 12.86
CA SER A 374 3.88 15.38 12.83
C SER A 374 4.93 15.71 11.76
N ASP A 375 4.62 16.57 10.79
CA ASP A 375 5.49 16.94 9.67
C ASP A 375 6.03 15.69 8.93
N PRO A 376 5.13 14.89 8.33
CA PRO A 376 5.50 13.60 7.77
C PRO A 376 6.45 13.73 6.57
N LEU A 377 7.34 12.77 6.41
CA LEU A 377 8.18 12.64 5.22
C LEU A 377 7.30 12.40 3.97
N PRO A 378 7.83 12.68 2.75
CA PRO A 378 7.19 12.20 1.53
C PRO A 378 6.98 10.69 1.61
N GLY A 379 5.70 10.27 1.59
CA GLY A 379 5.34 8.85 1.77
C GLY A 379 5.30 8.04 0.48
N ASN A 380 5.44 8.70 -0.67
CA ASN A 380 5.24 8.10 -1.98
C ASN A 380 6.54 7.86 -2.78
N LYS A 381 7.68 8.32 -2.25
CA LYS A 381 8.98 8.17 -2.90
C LYS A 381 10.10 8.02 -1.87
N LEU A 382 11.01 7.07 -2.11
CA LEU A 382 12.21 6.83 -1.28
C LEU A 382 13.43 6.57 -2.17
N GLU A 383 14.56 7.09 -1.75
CA GLU A 383 15.88 6.80 -2.31
C GLU A 383 16.82 6.46 -1.14
N VAL A 384 17.49 5.32 -1.17
CA VAL A 384 18.35 4.82 -0.10
C VAL A 384 19.63 4.26 -0.68
N ASP A 385 20.76 4.67 -0.12
CA ASP A 385 22.04 4.01 -0.36
C ASP A 385 22.10 2.71 0.47
N LEU A 386 22.49 1.59 -0.14
CA LEU A 386 22.54 0.25 0.47
C LEU A 386 23.87 -0.04 1.15
#